data_a6c375623c8f9a188d1c15cf63ef7610
#
_entry.id   a6c375623c8f9a188d1c15cf63ef7610
#
_cell.length_a   1.000
_cell.length_b   1.000
_cell.length_c   1.000
_cell.angle_alpha   90.00
_cell.angle_beta   90.00
_cell.angle_gamma   90.00
#
_symmetry.space_group_name_H-M   'P 1'
#
loop_
_entity.id
_entity.type
_entity.pdbx_description
1 polymer ?
#
loop_
_entity_poly.entity_id
_entity_poly.type
_entity_poly.pdbx_seq_one_letter_code
_entity_poly.pdbx_strand_id
1 'polypeptide(L)'
;MSQLIVSMGKTSHLIAEVVGFLNYQQYPLYCNHKNFEALQAEIDENQLKPVTSITMICTEDSFTTSKQEVENWLTAQNLNIELQFHKLNQLTDILSQNDARMMRNLIYSIVYKVYKTGNTQDLYLCLSGGRKTMSSDIQQAAYLFGCKAMIHILAEGMVNFDLETTPENIAYQEINKITPVLYNKDIPAGKLAELMEDNEVKLPKAEITDNIYSYNDEDTSFLDLVEKLQAQQDNLTINYYNKLRYSEPASNFQILHLLNPDKINELKK
;
A
#
# COMPACT_ATOMS: atom_id res chain seq x y z
N MET A 1 -8.39 9.66 -11.03
CA MET A 1 -8.23 10.10 -9.63
C MET A 1 -7.13 9.25 -9.04
N SER A 2 -6.03 9.85 -8.60
CA SER A 2 -4.90 9.12 -8.03
C SER A 2 -5.04 9.00 -6.53
N GLN A 3 -4.89 7.79 -6.02
CA GLN A 3 -5.13 7.45 -4.63
C GLN A 3 -3.86 6.92 -3.96
N LEU A 4 -3.56 7.43 -2.77
CA LEU A 4 -2.53 6.89 -1.88
C LEU A 4 -3.19 6.10 -0.75
N ILE A 5 -2.76 4.86 -0.54
CA ILE A 5 -3.10 4.10 0.66
C ILE A 5 -1.84 4.01 1.53
N VAL A 6 -1.99 4.35 2.80
CA VAL A 6 -0.90 4.36 3.77
C VAL A 6 -1.35 3.86 5.13
N SER A 7 -0.54 3.05 5.79
CA SER A 7 -0.74 2.74 7.20
C SER A 7 -0.10 3.81 8.08
N MET A 8 -0.80 4.19 9.13
CA MET A 8 -0.34 5.24 10.04
C MET A 8 0.19 4.69 11.35
N GLY A 9 1.37 5.17 11.72
CA GLY A 9 1.90 5.10 13.07
C GLY A 9 1.57 6.37 13.87
N LYS A 10 2.39 6.66 14.86
CA LYS A 10 2.25 7.87 15.69
C LYS A 10 2.84 9.13 15.04
N THR A 11 3.50 9.01 13.89
CA THR A 11 4.18 10.11 13.20
C THR A 11 3.42 10.48 11.94
N SER A 12 2.91 11.69 11.87
CA SER A 12 2.13 12.22 10.74
C SER A 12 3.00 12.74 9.59
N HIS A 13 4.29 13.05 9.83
CA HIS A 13 5.24 13.53 8.81
C HIS A 13 5.30 12.67 7.55
N LEU A 14 5.15 11.36 7.71
CA LEU A 14 5.16 10.41 6.60
C LEU A 14 4.20 10.81 5.46
N ILE A 15 3.03 11.35 5.79
CA ILE A 15 2.07 11.79 4.77
C ILE A 15 2.64 12.96 3.96
N ALA A 16 3.21 13.95 4.65
CA ALA A 16 3.86 15.09 3.99
C ALA A 16 5.04 14.63 3.12
N GLU A 17 5.82 13.64 3.59
CA GLU A 17 6.96 13.10 2.87
C GLU A 17 6.54 12.40 1.56
N VAL A 18 5.50 11.55 1.59
CA VAL A 18 5.02 10.87 0.38
C VAL A 18 4.31 11.83 -0.57
N VAL A 19 3.48 12.74 -0.03
CA VAL A 19 2.79 13.75 -0.85
C VAL A 19 3.81 14.73 -1.45
N GLY A 20 4.81 15.16 -0.69
CA GLY A 20 5.87 16.03 -1.19
C GLY A 20 6.69 15.40 -2.33
N PHE A 21 6.79 14.08 -2.35
CA PHE A 21 7.37 13.36 -3.49
C PHE A 21 6.40 13.37 -4.68
N LEU A 22 5.19 12.86 -4.53
CA LEU A 22 4.25 12.70 -5.65
C LEU A 22 3.67 14.02 -6.17
N ASN A 23 3.46 15.00 -5.29
CA ASN A 23 2.86 16.31 -5.61
C ASN A 23 3.91 17.44 -5.65
N TYR A 24 5.14 17.15 -6.06
CA TYR A 24 6.28 18.08 -5.96
C TYR A 24 6.03 19.45 -6.60
N GLN A 25 5.13 19.56 -7.57
CA GLN A 25 4.75 20.84 -8.19
C GLN A 25 3.84 21.69 -7.28
N GLN A 26 3.03 21.06 -6.43
CA GLN A 26 2.07 21.72 -5.54
C GLN A 26 2.62 21.88 -4.12
N TYR A 27 3.40 20.90 -3.70
CA TYR A 27 4.05 20.84 -2.39
C TYR A 27 5.50 20.37 -2.54
N PRO A 28 6.43 21.30 -2.86
CA PRO A 28 7.81 20.99 -3.20
C PRO A 28 8.66 20.69 -1.96
N LEU A 29 8.26 19.73 -1.12
CA LEU A 29 8.94 19.39 0.14
C LEU A 29 10.44 19.15 -0.06
N TYR A 30 10.82 18.54 -1.17
CA TYR A 30 12.20 18.16 -1.48
C TYR A 30 12.97 19.23 -2.29
N CYS A 31 12.47 20.47 -2.42
CA CYS A 31 13.13 21.52 -3.22
C CYS A 31 14.58 21.80 -2.79
N ASN A 32 14.91 21.60 -1.51
CA ASN A 32 16.25 21.72 -0.96
C ASN A 32 16.97 20.36 -0.79
N HIS A 33 16.42 19.27 -1.32
CA HIS A 33 17.05 17.95 -1.22
C HIS A 33 18.19 17.80 -2.22
N LYS A 34 19.33 17.19 -1.81
CA LYS A 34 20.50 16.96 -2.65
C LYS A 34 20.24 16.24 -3.96
N ASN A 35 19.19 15.39 -4.02
CA ASN A 35 18.79 14.60 -5.18
C ASN A 35 17.48 15.10 -5.80
N PHE A 36 17.10 16.37 -5.63
CA PHE A 36 15.80 16.87 -6.06
C PHE A 36 15.49 16.59 -7.54
N GLU A 37 16.46 16.90 -8.44
CA GLU A 37 16.30 16.65 -9.88
C GLU A 37 16.09 15.17 -10.20
N ALA A 38 16.79 14.27 -9.51
CA ALA A 38 16.64 12.85 -9.70
C ALA A 38 15.26 12.35 -9.22
N LEU A 39 14.75 12.89 -8.10
CA LEU A 39 13.41 12.58 -7.60
C LEU A 39 12.32 13.05 -8.56
N GLN A 40 12.47 14.22 -9.16
CA GLN A 40 11.56 14.71 -10.20
C GLN A 40 11.61 13.82 -11.45
N ALA A 41 12.81 13.51 -11.93
CA ALA A 41 12.98 12.64 -13.09
C ALA A 41 12.33 11.27 -12.88
N GLU A 42 12.42 10.70 -11.67
CA GLU A 42 11.79 9.42 -11.33
C GLU A 42 10.25 9.48 -11.44
N ILE A 43 9.63 10.60 -11.04
CA ILE A 43 8.19 10.81 -11.16
C ILE A 43 7.79 10.92 -12.63
N ASP A 44 8.49 11.74 -13.40
CA ASP A 44 8.18 12.04 -14.80
C ASP A 44 8.39 10.81 -15.70
N GLU A 45 9.51 10.10 -15.55
CA GLU A 45 9.83 8.88 -16.29
C GLU A 45 8.82 7.74 -16.03
N ASN A 46 8.32 7.66 -14.80
CA ASN A 46 7.33 6.65 -14.42
C ASN A 46 5.88 7.12 -14.57
N GLN A 47 5.67 8.34 -15.08
CA GLN A 47 4.35 8.93 -15.31
C GLN A 47 3.46 8.87 -14.06
N LEU A 48 4.06 9.18 -12.89
CA LEU A 48 3.31 9.21 -11.64
C LEU A 48 2.47 10.48 -11.59
N LYS A 49 1.21 10.34 -11.20
CA LYS A 49 0.27 11.46 -11.09
C LYS A 49 0.27 12.02 -9.67
N PRO A 50 0.06 13.32 -9.51
CA PRO A 50 -0.18 13.90 -8.19
C PRO A 50 -1.33 13.21 -7.46
N VAL A 51 -1.17 12.96 -6.18
CA VAL A 51 -2.21 12.37 -5.32
C VAL A 51 -3.36 13.33 -5.15
N THR A 52 -4.58 12.83 -5.33
CA THR A 52 -5.83 13.59 -5.15
C THR A 52 -6.67 13.04 -4.00
N SER A 53 -6.39 11.83 -3.53
CA SER A 53 -7.03 11.27 -2.34
C SER A 53 -6.07 10.41 -1.54
N ILE A 54 -6.21 10.41 -0.22
CA ILE A 54 -5.41 9.63 0.71
C ILE A 54 -6.34 8.79 1.59
N THR A 55 -6.10 7.49 1.60
CA THR A 55 -6.72 6.54 2.52
C THR A 55 -5.71 6.15 3.60
N MET A 56 -5.99 6.58 4.82
CA MET A 56 -5.16 6.32 5.99
C MET A 56 -5.72 5.14 6.78
N ILE A 57 -4.92 4.08 6.94
CA ILE A 57 -5.29 2.92 7.75
C ILE A 57 -4.65 3.05 9.13
N CYS A 58 -5.48 3.13 10.15
CA CYS A 58 -5.08 3.51 11.51
C CYS A 58 -5.49 2.46 12.55
N THR A 59 -4.74 2.39 13.64
CA THR A 59 -5.24 1.93 14.94
C THR A 59 -5.89 3.12 15.67
N GLU A 60 -6.62 2.89 16.76
CA GLU A 60 -7.26 3.99 17.51
C GLU A 60 -6.22 5.00 18.03
N ASP A 61 -5.08 4.50 18.55
CA ASP A 61 -4.00 5.37 19.05
C ASP A 61 -3.42 6.24 17.93
N SER A 62 -3.14 5.66 16.76
CA SER A 62 -2.58 6.41 15.63
C SER A 62 -3.58 7.38 15.03
N PHE A 63 -4.87 7.02 14.97
CA PHE A 63 -5.94 7.87 14.52
C PHE A 63 -6.07 9.13 15.39
N THR A 64 -6.16 8.95 16.72
CA THR A 64 -6.31 10.04 17.67
C THR A 64 -5.15 11.03 17.60
N THR A 65 -3.92 10.52 17.37
CA THR A 65 -2.74 11.37 17.31
C THR A 65 -2.61 12.10 15.97
N SER A 66 -2.86 11.40 14.85
CA SER A 66 -2.47 11.89 13.52
C SER A 66 -3.57 12.62 12.77
N LYS A 67 -4.86 12.38 13.09
CA LYS A 67 -5.97 12.94 12.32
C LYS A 67 -5.87 14.47 12.24
N GLN A 68 -5.86 15.12 13.40
CA GLN A 68 -5.87 16.59 13.46
C GLN A 68 -4.61 17.20 12.86
N GLU A 69 -3.46 16.56 13.06
CA GLU A 69 -2.19 17.05 12.50
C GLU A 69 -2.19 17.02 10.98
N VAL A 70 -2.70 15.94 10.36
CA VAL A 70 -2.77 15.82 8.89
C VAL A 70 -3.80 16.78 8.30
N GLU A 71 -4.96 16.94 8.94
CA GLU A 71 -5.99 17.90 8.50
C GLU A 71 -5.48 19.35 8.58
N ASN A 72 -4.79 19.70 9.66
CA ASN A 72 -4.18 21.02 9.83
C ASN A 72 -3.09 21.25 8.78
N TRP A 73 -2.22 20.27 8.55
CA TRP A 73 -1.17 20.36 7.55
C TRP A 73 -1.74 20.58 6.15
N LEU A 74 -2.73 19.81 5.70
CA LEU A 74 -3.37 20.03 4.39
C LEU A 74 -3.93 21.43 4.25
N THR A 75 -4.55 21.94 5.32
CA THR A 75 -5.11 23.29 5.36
C THR A 75 -4.00 24.34 5.28
N ALA A 76 -2.94 24.20 6.08
CA ALA A 76 -1.82 25.14 6.12
C ALA A 76 -1.07 25.21 4.79
N GLN A 77 -0.92 24.06 4.11
CA GLN A 77 -0.25 23.98 2.80
C GLN A 77 -1.21 24.23 1.63
N ASN A 78 -2.48 24.52 1.88
CA ASN A 78 -3.52 24.77 0.85
C ASN A 78 -3.64 23.63 -0.17
N LEU A 79 -3.53 22.37 0.30
CA LEU A 79 -3.61 21.18 -0.54
C LEU A 79 -5.05 20.68 -0.61
N ASN A 80 -5.60 20.60 -1.82
CA ASN A 80 -6.93 20.06 -2.05
C ASN A 80 -6.85 18.54 -2.29
N ILE A 81 -6.65 17.79 -1.21
CA ILE A 81 -6.55 16.32 -1.21
C ILE A 81 -7.67 15.77 -0.33
N GLU A 82 -8.47 14.85 -0.85
CA GLU A 82 -9.49 14.15 -0.08
C GLU A 82 -8.85 13.20 0.93
N LEU A 83 -9.26 13.27 2.20
CA LEU A 83 -8.81 12.36 3.25
C LEU A 83 -9.90 11.37 3.62
N GLN A 84 -9.52 10.11 3.81
CA GLN A 84 -10.34 9.06 4.38
C GLN A 84 -9.55 8.30 5.45
N PHE A 85 -10.14 8.14 6.63
CA PHE A 85 -9.56 7.40 7.75
C PHE A 85 -10.28 6.08 7.94
N HIS A 86 -9.55 4.99 7.87
CA HIS A 86 -10.07 3.65 8.08
C HIS A 86 -9.48 3.05 9.35
N LYS A 87 -10.33 2.70 10.32
CA LYS A 87 -9.90 2.13 11.60
C LYS A 87 -10.77 0.96 12.03
N LEU A 88 -10.18 0.05 12.78
CA LEU A 88 -10.90 -0.99 13.50
C LEU A 88 -11.39 -0.45 14.84
N ASN A 89 -12.68 -0.65 15.14
CA ASN A 89 -13.24 -0.28 16.44
C ASN A 89 -12.52 -1.07 17.54
N GLN A 90 -12.17 -0.37 18.64
CA GLN A 90 -11.55 -0.93 19.84
C GLN A 90 -10.12 -1.48 19.64
N LEU A 91 -9.55 -1.43 18.44
CA LEU A 91 -8.15 -1.80 18.21
C LEU A 91 -7.23 -0.61 18.54
N THR A 92 -6.78 -0.51 19.78
CA THR A 92 -5.88 0.56 20.21
C THR A 92 -4.50 0.45 19.57
N ASP A 93 -3.93 -0.75 19.51
CA ASP A 93 -2.65 -1.06 18.85
C ASP A 93 -2.62 -2.55 18.45
N ILE A 94 -1.65 -2.95 17.61
CA ILE A 94 -1.45 -4.35 17.20
C ILE A 94 -0.54 -5.02 18.23
N LEU A 95 -1.12 -5.80 19.14
CA LEU A 95 -0.42 -6.44 20.24
C LEU A 95 -0.49 -7.97 20.19
N SER A 96 -1.35 -8.53 19.34
CA SER A 96 -1.56 -9.97 19.21
C SER A 96 -1.59 -10.41 17.74
N GLN A 97 -1.50 -11.73 17.54
CA GLN A 97 -1.68 -12.33 16.21
C GLN A 97 -3.09 -12.07 15.67
N ASN A 98 -4.09 -12.05 16.53
CA ASN A 98 -5.47 -11.75 16.14
C ASN A 98 -5.60 -10.30 15.66
N ASP A 99 -5.01 -9.34 16.36
CA ASP A 99 -5.01 -7.93 15.96
C ASP A 99 -4.35 -7.76 14.57
N ALA A 100 -3.22 -8.42 14.37
CA ALA A 100 -2.53 -8.41 13.08
C ALA A 100 -3.40 -9.02 11.97
N ARG A 101 -4.15 -10.11 12.27
CA ARG A 101 -5.06 -10.74 11.32
C ARG A 101 -6.23 -9.81 10.95
N MET A 102 -6.84 -9.15 11.92
CA MET A 102 -7.93 -8.19 11.70
C MET A 102 -7.44 -6.99 10.86
N MET A 103 -6.27 -6.46 11.17
CA MET A 103 -5.67 -5.36 10.40
C MET A 103 -5.34 -5.78 8.96
N ARG A 104 -4.84 -6.99 8.74
CA ARG A 104 -4.63 -7.57 7.40
C ARG A 104 -5.93 -7.66 6.63
N ASN A 105 -7.00 -8.15 7.28
CA ASN A 105 -8.33 -8.21 6.68
C ASN A 105 -8.79 -6.83 6.18
N LEU A 106 -8.60 -5.79 6.99
CA LEU A 106 -8.92 -4.43 6.64
C LEU A 106 -8.07 -3.93 5.45
N ILE A 107 -6.75 -4.06 5.53
CA ILE A 107 -5.82 -3.63 4.46
C ILE A 107 -6.19 -4.28 3.13
N TYR A 108 -6.34 -5.60 3.11
CA TYR A 108 -6.65 -6.34 1.89
C TYR A 108 -8.01 -5.94 1.32
N SER A 109 -9.02 -5.75 2.17
CA SER A 109 -10.37 -5.37 1.72
C SER A 109 -10.39 -3.97 1.09
N ILE A 110 -9.61 -3.02 1.63
CA ILE A 110 -9.50 -1.67 1.08
C ILE A 110 -8.81 -1.70 -0.30
N VAL A 111 -7.66 -2.40 -0.41
CA VAL A 111 -6.94 -2.49 -1.70
C VAL A 111 -7.76 -3.25 -2.74
N TYR A 112 -8.43 -4.34 -2.35
CA TYR A 112 -9.34 -5.07 -3.24
C TYR A 112 -10.51 -4.21 -3.70
N LYS A 113 -11.07 -3.35 -2.83
CA LYS A 113 -12.12 -2.41 -3.23
C LYS A 113 -11.64 -1.47 -4.35
N VAL A 114 -10.40 -0.98 -4.28
CA VAL A 114 -9.83 -0.15 -5.36
C VAL A 114 -9.65 -0.97 -6.64
N TYR A 115 -9.13 -2.20 -6.54
CA TYR A 115 -9.04 -3.13 -7.67
C TYR A 115 -10.40 -3.30 -8.37
N LYS A 116 -11.48 -3.55 -7.62
CA LYS A 116 -12.84 -3.69 -8.15
C LYS A 116 -13.35 -2.47 -8.92
N THR A 117 -12.84 -1.29 -8.64
CA THR A 117 -13.19 -0.06 -9.40
C THR A 117 -12.35 0.14 -10.66
N GLY A 118 -11.37 -0.73 -10.92
CA GLY A 118 -10.45 -0.62 -12.07
C GLY A 118 -9.40 0.49 -11.95
N ASN A 119 -9.19 1.07 -10.75
CA ASN A 119 -8.34 2.23 -10.55
C ASN A 119 -6.90 1.89 -10.11
N THR A 120 -6.45 0.65 -10.24
CA THR A 120 -5.11 0.21 -9.79
C THR A 120 -3.96 0.92 -10.49
N GLN A 121 -4.17 1.42 -11.72
CA GLN A 121 -3.19 2.19 -12.48
C GLN A 121 -2.94 3.62 -11.93
N ASP A 122 -3.76 4.06 -10.99
CA ASP A 122 -3.62 5.33 -10.30
C ASP A 122 -3.53 5.12 -8.76
N LEU A 123 -3.24 3.89 -8.33
CA LEU A 123 -3.10 3.51 -6.92
C LEU A 123 -1.63 3.49 -6.50
N TYR A 124 -1.32 4.23 -5.45
CA TYR A 124 -0.03 4.21 -4.76
C TYR A 124 -0.16 3.58 -3.40
N LEU A 125 0.78 2.72 -3.04
CA LEU A 125 0.82 2.03 -1.74
C LEU A 125 2.10 2.43 -1.01
N CYS A 126 1.97 3.02 0.18
CA CYS A 126 3.11 3.40 0.99
C CYS A 126 3.52 2.26 1.93
N LEU A 127 4.78 1.82 1.83
CA LEU A 127 5.34 0.77 2.67
C LEU A 127 5.92 1.31 3.99
N SER A 128 5.98 2.62 4.15
CA SER A 128 6.41 3.26 5.40
C SER A 128 5.20 3.58 6.28
N GLY A 129 5.42 3.59 7.58
CA GLY A 129 4.38 3.90 8.56
C GLY A 129 3.73 2.67 9.20
N GLY A 130 3.00 2.90 10.28
CA GLY A 130 2.35 1.86 11.05
C GLY A 130 3.31 0.85 11.69
N ARG A 131 2.76 -0.29 12.07
CA ARG A 131 3.56 -1.43 12.51
C ARG A 131 4.15 -2.17 11.30
N LYS A 132 5.29 -2.84 11.48
CA LYS A 132 5.95 -3.62 10.40
C LYS A 132 5.04 -4.66 9.75
N THR A 133 4.10 -5.23 10.50
CA THR A 133 3.09 -6.14 9.97
C THR A 133 2.18 -5.45 8.96
N MET A 134 1.74 -4.21 9.23
CA MET A 134 0.90 -3.43 8.31
C MET A 134 1.63 -3.15 6.98
N SER A 135 2.90 -2.76 7.04
CA SER A 135 3.72 -2.54 5.83
C SER A 135 3.86 -3.82 5.00
N SER A 136 4.08 -4.95 5.66
CA SER A 136 4.13 -6.27 5.00
C SER A 136 2.79 -6.63 4.36
N ASP A 137 1.69 -6.37 5.04
CA ASP A 137 0.34 -6.66 4.54
C ASP A 137 -0.02 -5.73 3.35
N ILE A 138 0.38 -4.46 3.38
CA ILE A 138 0.25 -3.53 2.23
C ILE A 138 1.06 -4.05 1.03
N GLN A 139 2.30 -4.48 1.24
CA GLN A 139 3.12 -5.05 0.18
C GLN A 139 2.49 -6.31 -0.42
N GLN A 140 1.97 -7.20 0.40
CA GLN A 140 1.27 -8.39 -0.08
C GLN A 140 0.00 -8.02 -0.85
N ALA A 141 -0.79 -7.06 -0.36
CA ALA A 141 -1.98 -6.57 -1.05
C ALA A 141 -1.65 -6.00 -2.45
N ALA A 142 -0.49 -5.31 -2.59
CA ALA A 142 0.00 -4.85 -3.88
C ALA A 142 0.19 -6.00 -4.89
N TYR A 143 0.81 -7.08 -4.48
CA TYR A 143 1.02 -8.25 -5.35
C TYR A 143 -0.25 -9.06 -5.59
N LEU A 144 -1.22 -9.00 -4.69
CA LEU A 144 -2.51 -9.68 -4.87
C LEU A 144 -3.43 -8.92 -5.83
N PHE A 145 -3.52 -7.61 -5.66
CA PHE A 145 -4.57 -6.79 -6.30
C PHE A 145 -4.04 -5.76 -7.30
N GLY A 146 -2.72 -5.61 -7.39
CA GLY A 146 -2.08 -4.67 -8.28
C GLY A 146 -2.06 -3.23 -7.75
N CYS A 147 -1.08 -2.44 -8.23
CA CYS A 147 -1.01 -1.01 -8.01
C CYS A 147 -0.07 -0.34 -9.04
N LYS A 148 -0.15 0.98 -9.17
CA LYS A 148 0.77 1.77 -10.00
C LYS A 148 2.18 1.75 -9.43
N ALA A 149 2.32 1.99 -8.11
CA ALA A 149 3.62 1.96 -7.46
C ALA A 149 3.54 1.71 -5.96
N MET A 150 4.58 1.08 -5.44
CA MET A 150 4.89 1.03 -4.01
C MET A 150 5.98 2.03 -3.69
N ILE A 151 5.75 2.87 -2.68
CA ILE A 151 6.65 3.92 -2.24
C ILE A 151 7.15 3.61 -0.83
N HIS A 152 8.44 3.77 -0.62
CA HIS A 152 9.05 3.65 0.70
C HIS A 152 9.83 4.92 1.02
N ILE A 153 9.69 5.44 2.23
CA ILE A 153 10.46 6.57 2.72
C ILE A 153 11.62 6.03 3.56
N LEU A 154 12.83 6.27 3.12
CA LEU A 154 14.03 5.98 3.88
C LEU A 154 14.36 7.19 4.76
N ALA A 155 14.56 6.96 6.06
CA ALA A 155 14.93 8.01 7.01
C ALA A 155 16.27 7.69 7.68
N GLU A 156 17.21 8.64 7.63
CA GLU A 156 18.50 8.58 8.33
C GLU A 156 18.37 9.31 9.68
N GLY A 157 17.81 8.63 10.68
CA GLY A 157 17.59 9.17 12.02
C GLY A 157 16.25 9.89 12.18
N MET A 158 16.14 10.67 13.24
CA MET A 158 14.92 11.47 13.48
C MET A 158 14.91 12.71 12.58
N VAL A 159 13.79 12.90 11.90
CA VAL A 159 13.49 14.11 11.13
C VAL A 159 12.78 15.09 12.06
N ASN A 160 13.21 16.32 12.04
CA ASN A 160 12.71 17.35 12.94
C ASN A 160 12.38 18.63 12.15
N PHE A 161 11.17 18.69 11.62
CA PHE A 161 10.57 19.92 11.10
C PHE A 161 9.10 19.96 11.48
N ASP A 162 8.56 21.16 11.58
CA ASP A 162 7.14 21.37 11.79
C ASP A 162 6.40 21.19 10.45
N LEU A 163 5.34 20.40 10.46
CA LEU A 163 4.49 20.16 9.28
C LEU A 163 3.87 21.43 8.70
N GLU A 164 3.65 22.45 9.53
CA GLU A 164 3.14 23.74 9.09
C GLU A 164 4.23 24.63 8.44
N THR A 165 5.51 24.24 8.59
CA THR A 165 6.61 24.95 7.93
C THR A 165 6.51 24.82 6.42
N THR A 166 6.66 25.94 5.70
CA THR A 166 6.69 25.91 4.24
C THR A 166 7.94 25.17 3.75
N PRO A 167 7.84 24.39 2.66
CA PRO A 167 8.95 23.56 2.15
C PRO A 167 10.30 24.29 2.02
N GLU A 168 10.28 25.53 1.55
CA GLU A 168 11.48 26.34 1.32
C GLU A 168 12.20 26.73 2.62
N ASN A 169 11.48 26.71 3.74
CA ASN A 169 12.00 27.05 5.07
C ASN A 169 12.46 25.82 5.86
N ILE A 170 12.27 24.62 5.33
CA ILE A 170 12.78 23.41 5.98
C ILE A 170 14.31 23.36 5.81
N ALA A 171 15.00 23.14 6.93
CA ALA A 171 16.45 23.13 6.94
C ALA A 171 16.99 22.03 6.01
N TYR A 172 17.99 22.37 5.19
CA TYR A 172 18.67 21.45 4.29
C TYR A 172 19.10 20.14 4.96
N GLN A 173 19.59 20.21 6.19
CA GLN A 173 20.02 19.05 6.95
C GLN A 173 18.87 18.11 7.30
N GLU A 174 17.67 18.64 7.55
CA GLU A 174 16.51 17.84 7.89
C GLU A 174 15.93 17.14 6.65
N ILE A 175 15.75 17.87 5.55
CA ILE A 175 15.16 17.28 4.34
C ILE A 175 16.09 16.20 3.72
N ASN A 176 17.41 16.31 3.88
CA ASN A 176 18.35 15.33 3.38
C ASN A 176 18.47 14.07 4.24
N LYS A 177 17.78 14.02 5.38
CA LYS A 177 17.62 12.77 6.16
C LYS A 177 16.56 11.82 5.58
N ILE A 178 15.68 12.32 4.73
CA ILE A 178 14.58 11.54 4.15
C ILE A 178 14.77 11.41 2.64
N THR A 179 14.57 10.20 2.15
CA THR A 179 14.65 9.92 0.71
C THR A 179 13.49 9.02 0.33
N PRO A 180 12.54 9.52 -0.49
CA PRO A 180 11.52 8.67 -1.08
C PRO A 180 12.14 7.74 -2.12
N VAL A 181 11.65 6.51 -2.16
CA VAL A 181 12.12 5.48 -3.09
C VAL A 181 10.91 4.79 -3.71
N LEU A 182 10.89 4.68 -5.01
CA LEU A 182 10.01 3.78 -5.73
C LEU A 182 10.50 2.34 -5.54
N TYR A 183 9.85 1.61 -4.62
CA TYR A 183 10.25 0.25 -4.30
C TYR A 183 9.91 -0.72 -5.45
N ASN A 184 8.74 -0.57 -6.06
CA ASN A 184 8.30 -1.30 -7.24
C ASN A 184 7.19 -0.52 -7.95
N LYS A 185 6.96 -0.80 -9.24
CA LYS A 185 6.00 -0.06 -10.08
C LYS A 185 5.27 -0.97 -11.07
N ASP A 186 4.14 -0.47 -11.57
CA ASP A 186 3.32 -1.13 -12.60
C ASP A 186 3.03 -2.60 -12.24
N ILE A 187 2.62 -2.82 -10.98
CA ILE A 187 2.35 -4.15 -10.45
C ILE A 187 0.98 -4.60 -10.94
N PRO A 188 0.89 -5.63 -11.77
CA PRO A 188 -0.39 -6.17 -12.20
C PRO A 188 -1.10 -6.88 -11.05
N ALA A 189 -2.42 -6.95 -11.11
CA ALA A 189 -3.18 -7.80 -10.21
C ALA A 189 -2.78 -9.27 -10.39
N GLY A 190 -2.67 -9.97 -9.28
CA GLY A 190 -2.39 -11.41 -9.28
C GLY A 190 -3.63 -12.22 -9.68
N LYS A 191 -3.42 -13.47 -10.07
CA LYS A 191 -4.50 -14.38 -10.46
C LYS A 191 -5.56 -14.58 -9.36
N LEU A 192 -5.19 -14.37 -8.09
CA LEU A 192 -6.11 -14.43 -6.97
C LEU A 192 -7.23 -13.40 -7.10
N ALA A 193 -6.92 -12.19 -7.56
CA ALA A 193 -7.90 -11.13 -7.77
C ALA A 193 -8.97 -11.54 -8.78
N GLU A 194 -8.56 -12.19 -9.89
CA GLU A 194 -9.48 -12.75 -10.89
C GLU A 194 -10.39 -13.84 -10.29
N LEU A 195 -9.81 -14.77 -9.51
CA LEU A 195 -10.58 -15.82 -8.84
C LEU A 195 -11.58 -15.25 -7.82
N MET A 196 -11.27 -14.12 -7.21
CA MET A 196 -12.16 -13.43 -6.28
C MET A 196 -13.32 -12.74 -7.00
N GLU A 197 -13.15 -12.29 -8.25
CA GLU A 197 -14.25 -11.70 -9.03
C GLU A 197 -15.34 -12.73 -9.33
N ASP A 198 -14.97 -13.99 -9.56
CA ASP A 198 -15.90 -15.09 -9.83
C ASP A 198 -16.67 -15.55 -8.57
N ASN A 199 -16.30 -15.05 -7.40
CA ASN A 199 -16.96 -15.36 -6.13
C ASN A 199 -17.71 -14.13 -5.61
N GLU A 200 -18.85 -14.35 -4.96
CA GLU A 200 -19.56 -13.29 -4.24
C GLU A 200 -18.79 -12.88 -2.99
N VAL A 201 -17.80 -11.99 -3.18
CA VAL A 201 -16.94 -11.51 -2.09
C VAL A 201 -17.69 -10.49 -1.26
N LYS A 202 -17.88 -10.77 0.02
CA LYS A 202 -18.40 -9.81 0.99
C LYS A 202 -17.26 -9.02 1.60
N LEU A 203 -17.26 -7.72 1.36
CA LEU A 203 -16.33 -6.81 2.02
C LEU A 203 -16.82 -6.46 3.43
N PRO A 204 -15.90 -6.22 4.39
CA PRO A 204 -16.24 -5.70 5.70
C PRO A 204 -17.07 -4.41 5.57
N LYS A 205 -18.11 -4.29 6.39
CA LYS A 205 -18.97 -3.11 6.41
C LYS A 205 -18.41 -2.07 7.36
N ALA A 206 -18.29 -0.84 6.89
CA ALA A 206 -17.91 0.29 7.72
C ALA A 206 -19.15 1.05 8.22
N GLU A 207 -19.08 1.53 9.43
CA GLU A 207 -19.86 2.67 9.89
C GLU A 207 -19.15 3.94 9.45
N ILE A 208 -19.85 4.84 8.75
CA ILE A 208 -19.24 6.02 8.15
C ILE A 208 -19.75 7.26 8.87
N THR A 209 -18.84 8.06 9.40
CA THR A 209 -19.12 9.38 9.96
C THR A 209 -18.13 10.37 9.36
N ASP A 210 -18.62 11.32 8.57
CA ASP A 210 -17.79 12.23 7.78
C ASP A 210 -16.80 11.46 6.88
N ASN A 211 -15.49 11.64 7.12
CA ASN A 211 -14.41 10.95 6.40
C ASN A 211 -13.82 9.76 7.18
N ILE A 212 -14.49 9.29 8.24
CA ILE A 212 -14.05 8.21 9.11
C ILE A 212 -14.86 6.94 8.81
N TYR A 213 -14.16 5.87 8.48
CA TYR A 213 -14.69 4.54 8.22
C TYR A 213 -14.27 3.63 9.37
N SER A 214 -15.24 3.27 10.22
CA SER A 214 -15.03 2.40 11.38
C SER A 214 -15.55 1.01 11.10
N TYR A 215 -14.76 -0.02 11.39
CA TYR A 215 -15.08 -1.42 11.14
C TYR A 215 -15.15 -2.19 12.44
N ASN A 216 -16.06 -3.16 12.50
CA ASN A 216 -16.16 -4.09 13.62
C ASN A 216 -15.19 -5.25 13.43
N ASP A 217 -14.56 -5.68 14.51
CA ASP A 217 -13.40 -6.58 14.51
C ASP A 217 -13.73 -8.03 14.15
N GLU A 218 -14.98 -8.44 14.24
CA GLU A 218 -15.35 -9.86 14.26
C GLU A 218 -15.48 -10.49 12.87
N ASP A 219 -15.59 -9.69 11.79
CA ASP A 219 -15.80 -10.23 10.45
C ASP A 219 -14.49 -10.38 9.68
N THR A 220 -13.85 -11.54 9.81
CA THR A 220 -12.67 -11.93 9.00
C THR A 220 -13.02 -12.74 7.76
N SER A 221 -14.31 -12.85 7.41
CA SER A 221 -14.77 -13.71 6.31
C SER A 221 -14.12 -13.39 4.96
N PHE A 222 -13.80 -12.13 4.72
CA PHE A 222 -13.04 -11.72 3.53
C PHE A 222 -11.64 -12.32 3.52
N LEU A 223 -10.89 -12.21 4.62
CA LEU A 223 -9.55 -12.77 4.73
C LEU A 223 -9.57 -14.30 4.68
N ASP A 224 -10.56 -14.93 5.30
CA ASP A 224 -10.74 -16.39 5.25
C ASP A 224 -10.92 -16.89 3.80
N LEU A 225 -11.66 -16.13 2.99
CA LEU A 225 -11.82 -16.43 1.56
C LEU A 225 -10.48 -16.24 0.81
N VAL A 226 -9.76 -15.14 1.05
CA VAL A 226 -8.44 -14.89 0.44
C VAL A 226 -7.49 -16.04 0.77
N GLU A 227 -7.35 -16.41 2.03
CA GLU A 227 -6.46 -17.50 2.47
C GLU A 227 -6.86 -18.85 1.87
N LYS A 228 -8.15 -19.14 1.78
CA LYS A 228 -8.67 -20.35 1.14
C LYS A 228 -8.30 -20.41 -0.34
N LEU A 229 -8.48 -19.33 -1.07
CA LEU A 229 -8.18 -19.27 -2.51
C LEU A 229 -6.67 -19.34 -2.76
N GLN A 230 -5.85 -18.68 -1.91
CA GLN A 230 -4.39 -18.81 -1.96
C GLN A 230 -3.95 -20.26 -1.76
N ALA A 231 -4.46 -20.92 -0.72
CA ALA A 231 -4.14 -22.32 -0.45
C ALA A 231 -4.54 -23.26 -1.62
N GLN A 232 -5.64 -22.98 -2.30
CA GLN A 232 -6.03 -23.72 -3.49
C GLN A 232 -5.05 -23.48 -4.65
N GLN A 233 -4.62 -22.26 -4.87
CA GLN A 233 -3.65 -21.91 -5.90
C GLN A 233 -2.28 -22.56 -5.62
N ASP A 234 -1.82 -22.53 -4.37
CA ASP A 234 -0.57 -23.17 -3.94
C ASP A 234 -0.61 -24.68 -4.13
N ASN A 235 -1.72 -25.33 -3.77
CA ASN A 235 -1.91 -26.75 -3.98
C ASN A 235 -1.91 -27.15 -5.46
N LEU A 236 -2.53 -26.35 -6.33
CA LEU A 236 -2.49 -26.55 -7.77
C LEU A 236 -1.06 -26.43 -8.31
N THR A 237 -0.33 -25.45 -7.84
CA THR A 237 1.08 -25.22 -8.19
C THR A 237 1.94 -26.38 -7.73
N ILE A 238 1.82 -26.83 -6.47
CA ILE A 238 2.55 -27.98 -5.93
C ILE A 238 2.23 -29.27 -6.71
N ASN A 239 0.96 -29.53 -6.99
CA ASN A 239 0.55 -30.70 -7.77
C ASN A 239 1.11 -30.65 -9.19
N TYR A 240 1.14 -29.50 -9.83
CA TYR A 240 1.75 -29.30 -11.13
C TYR A 240 3.26 -29.57 -11.09
N TYR A 241 4.00 -29.03 -10.11
CA TYR A 241 5.43 -29.31 -9.91
C TYR A 241 5.70 -30.80 -9.66
N ASN A 242 4.89 -31.44 -8.83
CA ASN A 242 5.02 -32.86 -8.58
C ASN A 242 4.79 -33.67 -9.86
N LYS A 243 3.79 -33.34 -10.67
CA LYS A 243 3.51 -33.99 -11.94
C LYS A 243 4.68 -33.83 -12.94
N LEU A 244 5.27 -32.63 -13.04
CA LEU A 244 6.45 -32.38 -13.86
C LEU A 244 7.67 -33.15 -13.35
N ARG A 245 7.90 -33.19 -12.05
CA ARG A 245 9.04 -33.87 -11.43
C ARG A 245 9.04 -35.37 -11.67
N TYR A 246 7.87 -35.97 -11.82
CA TYR A 246 7.73 -37.42 -12.07
C TYR A 246 7.58 -37.76 -13.55
N SER A 247 7.36 -36.81 -14.45
CA SER A 247 7.17 -37.04 -15.89
C SER A 247 8.42 -36.79 -16.74
N GLU A 248 9.45 -36.11 -16.21
CA GLU A 248 10.70 -35.86 -16.95
C GLU A 248 11.96 -36.27 -16.17
N PRO A 249 13.00 -36.79 -16.86
CA PRO A 249 14.28 -37.06 -16.21
C PRO A 249 14.92 -35.75 -15.71
N ALA A 250 15.45 -35.80 -14.49
CA ALA A 250 15.94 -34.66 -13.71
C ALA A 250 17.05 -33.81 -14.37
N SER A 251 17.58 -34.20 -15.52
CA SER A 251 18.69 -33.50 -16.19
C SER A 251 18.33 -32.23 -16.96
N ASN A 252 17.04 -31.97 -17.19
CA ASN A 252 16.60 -30.81 -18.00
C ASN A 252 15.79 -29.74 -17.22
N PHE A 253 15.79 -29.84 -15.92
CA PHE A 253 14.97 -28.95 -15.09
C PHE A 253 15.71 -27.64 -14.79
N GLN A 254 15.52 -26.61 -15.61
CA GLN A 254 15.92 -25.23 -15.28
C GLN A 254 14.74 -24.52 -14.63
N ILE A 255 14.87 -24.19 -13.34
CA ILE A 255 13.86 -23.48 -12.53
C ILE A 255 13.38 -22.18 -13.20
N LEU A 256 14.22 -21.51 -13.98
CA LEU A 256 13.91 -20.29 -14.74
C LEU A 256 12.80 -20.47 -15.80
N HIS A 257 12.57 -21.68 -16.33
CA HIS A 257 11.48 -21.94 -17.28
C HIS A 257 10.10 -22.04 -16.62
N LEU A 258 10.05 -22.25 -15.31
CA LEU A 258 8.80 -22.42 -14.56
C LEU A 258 8.15 -21.11 -14.18
N LEU A 259 8.88 -19.99 -14.28
CA LEU A 259 8.39 -18.65 -13.96
C LEU A 259 7.81 -17.91 -15.18
N ASN A 260 7.77 -18.55 -16.36
CA ASN A 260 7.20 -17.95 -17.56
C ASN A 260 5.70 -18.28 -17.67
N PRO A 261 4.79 -17.30 -17.45
CA PRO A 261 3.34 -17.49 -17.51
C PRO A 261 2.82 -18.06 -18.84
N ASP A 262 3.48 -17.74 -19.96
CA ASP A 262 3.06 -18.15 -21.29
C ASP A 262 3.19 -19.67 -21.50
N LYS A 263 4.21 -20.30 -20.90
CA LYS A 263 4.38 -21.75 -20.95
C LYS A 263 3.40 -22.52 -20.06
N ILE A 264 2.90 -21.90 -18.98
CA ILE A 264 1.86 -22.51 -18.14
C ILE A 264 0.55 -22.69 -18.93
N ASN A 265 0.26 -21.78 -19.86
CA ASN A 265 -0.93 -21.84 -20.71
C ASN A 265 -0.84 -22.88 -21.86
N GLU A 266 0.35 -23.19 -22.34
CA GLU A 266 0.55 -24.25 -23.35
C GLU A 266 0.33 -25.65 -22.77
N LEU A 267 0.57 -25.84 -21.49
CA LEU A 267 0.43 -27.12 -20.79
C LEU A 267 -1.00 -27.41 -20.27
N LYS A 268 -1.92 -26.43 -20.42
CA LYS A 268 -3.34 -26.59 -20.11
C LYS A 268 -4.18 -27.12 -21.28
N LYS A 269 -3.58 -27.29 -22.45
CA LYS A 269 -4.17 -27.94 -23.63
C LYS A 269 -3.74 -29.39 -23.70
#